data_ec653231a46a7a49e70ff3482d6d62d9
#
_entry.id   ec653231a46a7a49e70ff3482d6d62d9
#
_cell.length_a   1.000
_cell.length_b   1.000
_cell.length_c   1.000
_cell.angle_alpha   90.00
_cell.angle_beta   90.00
_cell.angle_gamma   90.00
#
_symmetry.space_group_name_H-M   'P 1'
#
loop_
_entity.id
_entity.type
_entity.pdbx_description
1 polymer ?
#
loop_
_entity_poly.entity_id
_entity_poly.type
_entity_poly.pdbx_seq_one_letter_code
_entity_poly.pdbx_strand_id
1 'polypeptide(L)'
;MQAMLTYLKNNRDTTLLGCALILLVLALLQPSIPVKRNIYSYFLVIDITQSMNVVDMSINGKAVSRLEYTKHRLHETISSLPCGTKVGLGLFSGVNVVSLYFPIDVCENFSSIKDTLDHVDWRSAWTADSRVRESMLATAQVLNNFPEPAQVVFFSDGEEAPKLHSFNTRDLSTLQGAGGWLLVGIGSMQGAPIPKFTDKNQLLGYWSHESMQLATGAAPIAAAGLLTRKNDLAENANDRYVAKLSEASMQTMAKEIGASYVRGDSLQALQTAMEKQAPARSEWAPFNLNSVLALAAGLILIGLYLPWLRLIRGFK
;
A
#
# COMPACT_ATOMS: atom_id res chain seq x y z
N MET A 1 -8.88 45.28 -39.17
CA MET A 1 -9.52 44.30 -38.30
C MET A 1 -10.78 43.68 -38.93
N GLN A 2 -11.73 44.47 -39.47
CA GLN A 2 -12.96 43.94 -40.10
C GLN A 2 -12.69 43.09 -41.35
N ALA A 3 -11.76 43.47 -42.26
CA ALA A 3 -11.39 42.71 -43.44
C ALA A 3 -10.79 41.33 -43.12
N MET A 4 -10.02 41.22 -42.04
CA MET A 4 -9.43 39.96 -41.58
C MET A 4 -10.51 39.02 -41.00
N LEU A 5 -11.47 39.54 -40.26
CA LEU A 5 -12.62 38.80 -39.74
C LEU A 5 -13.53 38.25 -40.85
N THR A 6 -13.71 39.03 -41.93
CA THR A 6 -14.51 38.62 -43.09
C THR A 6 -13.81 37.53 -43.90
N TYR A 7 -12.48 37.62 -44.07
CA TYR A 7 -11.67 36.60 -44.72
C TYR A 7 -11.68 35.27 -43.93
N LEU A 8 -11.52 35.32 -42.59
CA LEU A 8 -11.60 34.16 -41.70
C LEU A 8 -12.97 33.47 -41.76
N LYS A 9 -14.04 34.26 -41.87
CA LYS A 9 -15.42 33.74 -41.97
C LYS A 9 -15.72 33.06 -43.31
N ASN A 10 -15.11 33.54 -44.38
CA ASN A 10 -15.33 33.01 -45.74
C ASN A 10 -14.49 31.75 -46.04
N ASN A 11 -13.31 31.60 -45.35
CA ASN A 11 -12.40 30.45 -45.49
C ASN A 11 -12.28 29.63 -44.18
N ARG A 12 -13.41 29.38 -43.57
CA ARG A 12 -13.49 28.78 -42.24
C ARG A 12 -12.75 27.44 -42.11
N ASP A 13 -12.94 26.54 -43.12
CA ASP A 13 -12.34 25.20 -43.09
C ASP A 13 -10.81 25.28 -43.21
N THR A 14 -10.28 26.16 -44.06
CA THR A 14 -8.84 26.41 -44.20
C THR A 14 -8.24 27.02 -42.95
N THR A 15 -8.98 27.91 -42.29
CA THR A 15 -8.53 28.52 -41.02
C THR A 15 -8.45 27.48 -39.88
N LEU A 16 -9.46 26.60 -39.77
CA LEU A 16 -9.47 25.54 -38.79
C LEU A 16 -8.37 24.51 -39.03
N LEU A 17 -8.10 24.15 -40.29
CA LEU A 17 -6.97 23.30 -40.67
C LEU A 17 -5.62 23.95 -40.29
N GLY A 18 -5.47 25.25 -40.58
CA GLY A 18 -4.30 26.02 -40.19
C GLY A 18 -4.09 26.03 -38.65
N CYS A 19 -5.17 26.23 -37.88
CA CYS A 19 -5.11 26.15 -36.41
C CYS A 19 -4.73 24.76 -35.92
N ALA A 20 -5.30 23.70 -36.50
CA ALA A 20 -4.96 22.33 -36.14
C ALA A 20 -3.47 22.02 -36.44
N LEU A 21 -2.97 22.48 -37.60
CA LEU A 21 -1.56 22.34 -37.97
C LEU A 21 -0.64 23.07 -36.96
N ILE A 22 -0.97 24.32 -36.61
CA ILE A 22 -0.20 25.10 -35.63
C ILE A 22 -0.17 24.38 -34.27
N LEU A 23 -1.31 23.86 -33.80
CA LEU A 23 -1.38 23.13 -32.56
C LEU A 23 -0.52 21.85 -32.60
N LEU A 24 -0.48 21.13 -33.73
CA LEU A 24 0.38 19.94 -33.87
C LEU A 24 1.86 20.33 -33.91
N VAL A 25 2.23 21.42 -34.58
CA VAL A 25 3.61 21.93 -34.56
C VAL A 25 4.03 22.35 -33.16
N LEU A 26 3.14 23.05 -32.44
CA LEU A 26 3.38 23.41 -31.02
C LEU A 26 3.51 22.18 -30.15
N ALA A 27 2.71 21.13 -30.38
CA ALA A 27 2.82 19.88 -29.65
C ALA A 27 4.20 19.18 -29.85
N LEU A 28 4.78 19.28 -31.07
CA LEU A 28 6.12 18.77 -31.38
C LEU A 28 7.24 19.51 -30.61
N LEU A 29 7.03 20.78 -30.28
CA LEU A 29 7.98 21.58 -29.49
C LEU A 29 7.97 21.21 -28.00
N GLN A 30 7.07 20.33 -27.57
CA GLN A 30 6.90 19.84 -26.20
C GLN A 30 6.89 20.95 -25.14
N PRO A 31 6.07 22.00 -25.29
CA PRO A 31 6.03 23.07 -24.31
C PRO A 31 5.59 22.52 -22.96
N SER A 32 6.30 22.91 -21.90
CA SER A 32 5.97 22.54 -20.52
C SER A 32 5.65 23.75 -19.69
N ILE A 33 4.68 23.61 -18.81
CA ILE A 33 4.37 24.60 -17.78
C ILE A 33 4.71 24.03 -16.41
N PRO A 34 5.29 24.80 -15.49
CA PRO A 34 5.53 24.35 -14.13
C PRO A 34 4.18 24.23 -13.39
N VAL A 35 3.84 23.02 -12.95
CA VAL A 35 2.64 22.75 -12.15
C VAL A 35 3.07 22.23 -10.80
N LYS A 36 2.45 22.71 -9.73
CA LYS A 36 2.69 22.20 -8.39
C LYS A 36 2.12 20.80 -8.29
N ARG A 37 2.99 19.82 -8.09
CA ARG A 37 2.65 18.39 -7.94
C ARG A 37 2.97 17.93 -6.53
N ASN A 38 2.05 17.20 -5.93
CA ASN A 38 2.31 16.51 -4.67
C ASN A 38 3.05 15.20 -4.96
N ILE A 39 4.17 15.01 -4.27
CA ILE A 39 4.95 13.78 -4.31
C ILE A 39 4.60 12.98 -3.05
N TYR A 40 4.15 11.75 -3.26
CA TYR A 40 3.89 10.81 -2.20
C TYR A 40 5.08 9.87 -2.03
N SER A 41 5.39 9.58 -0.79
CA SER A 41 6.44 8.63 -0.43
C SER A 41 5.86 7.71 0.64
N TYR A 42 5.76 6.42 0.33
CA TYR A 42 5.17 5.42 1.20
C TYR A 42 6.23 4.46 1.72
N PHE A 43 6.15 4.13 2.99
CA PHE A 43 6.89 3.03 3.59
C PHE A 43 5.89 1.92 3.93
N LEU A 44 5.91 0.86 3.11
CA LEU A 44 5.01 -0.28 3.22
C LEU A 44 5.63 -1.30 4.17
N VAL A 45 5.03 -1.49 5.34
CA VAL A 45 5.50 -2.46 6.35
C VAL A 45 4.60 -3.68 6.29
N ILE A 46 5.19 -4.84 6.06
CA ILE A 46 4.48 -6.12 5.96
C ILE A 46 4.77 -6.94 7.22
N ASP A 47 3.73 -7.34 7.89
CA ASP A 47 3.78 -8.34 8.94
C ASP A 47 4.07 -9.72 8.33
N ILE A 48 5.16 -10.36 8.78
CA ILE A 48 5.57 -11.69 8.34
C ILE A 48 5.55 -12.71 9.48
N THR A 49 4.84 -12.41 10.57
CA THR A 49 4.69 -13.32 11.70
C THR A 49 3.85 -14.55 11.35
N GLN A 50 3.87 -15.55 12.21
CA GLN A 50 3.23 -16.86 11.95
C GLN A 50 1.73 -16.77 11.69
N SER A 51 1.04 -15.80 12.28
CA SER A 51 -0.40 -15.57 12.06
C SER A 51 -0.72 -15.14 10.62
N MET A 52 0.25 -14.55 9.91
CA MET A 52 0.09 -14.18 8.51
C MET A 52 0.14 -15.37 7.54
N ASN A 53 0.50 -16.57 8.01
CA ASN A 53 0.40 -17.82 7.25
C ASN A 53 -1.02 -18.43 7.25
N VAL A 54 -1.92 -17.89 8.06
CA VAL A 54 -3.32 -18.37 8.12
C VAL A 54 -3.99 -18.23 6.76
N VAL A 55 -4.68 -19.31 6.33
CA VAL A 55 -5.37 -19.39 5.04
C VAL A 55 -6.86 -19.08 5.25
N ASP A 56 -7.18 -17.80 5.36
CA ASP A 56 -8.54 -17.27 5.57
C ASP A 56 -8.90 -16.12 4.62
N MET A 57 -8.04 -15.86 3.63
CA MET A 57 -8.26 -14.88 2.58
C MET A 57 -8.48 -15.57 1.23
N SER A 58 -8.98 -14.84 0.23
CA SER A 58 -9.25 -15.37 -1.11
C SER A 58 -8.81 -14.40 -2.20
N ILE A 59 -8.14 -14.94 -3.24
CA ILE A 59 -7.81 -14.25 -4.48
C ILE A 59 -8.47 -15.00 -5.63
N ASN A 60 -9.38 -14.35 -6.36
CA ASN A 60 -10.10 -14.96 -7.49
C ASN A 60 -10.78 -16.31 -7.13
N GLY A 61 -11.34 -16.41 -5.91
CA GLY A 61 -12.01 -17.62 -5.42
C GLY A 61 -11.08 -18.73 -4.90
N LYS A 62 -9.76 -18.54 -4.99
CA LYS A 62 -8.78 -19.48 -4.42
C LYS A 62 -8.37 -19.00 -3.02
N ALA A 63 -8.46 -19.91 -2.04
CA ALA A 63 -7.99 -19.65 -0.68
C ALA A 63 -6.47 -19.46 -0.66
N VAL A 64 -6.01 -18.40 0.02
CA VAL A 64 -4.61 -18.04 0.14
C VAL A 64 -4.29 -17.59 1.57
N SER A 65 -3.00 -17.58 1.93
CA SER A 65 -2.55 -17.04 3.21
C SER A 65 -2.74 -15.51 3.25
N ARG A 66 -2.80 -14.95 4.48
CA ARG A 66 -2.84 -13.50 4.69
C ARG A 66 -1.64 -12.82 4.05
N LEU A 67 -0.44 -13.41 4.15
CA LEU A 67 0.78 -12.88 3.54
C LEU A 67 0.68 -12.85 2.01
N GLU A 68 0.26 -13.94 1.36
CA GLU A 68 0.07 -13.97 -0.09
C GLU A 68 -1.01 -12.98 -0.55
N TYR A 69 -2.08 -12.85 0.23
CA TYR A 69 -3.10 -11.85 -0.03
C TYR A 69 -2.54 -10.41 0.06
N THR A 70 -1.74 -10.13 1.09
CA THR A 70 -1.08 -8.82 1.27
C THR A 70 -0.16 -8.51 0.09
N LYS A 71 0.67 -9.46 -0.34
CA LYS A 71 1.54 -9.32 -1.51
C LYS A 71 0.73 -9.00 -2.76
N HIS A 72 -0.34 -9.73 -3.00
CA HIS A 72 -1.24 -9.50 -4.14
C HIS A 72 -1.86 -8.09 -4.11
N ARG A 73 -2.37 -7.65 -2.96
CA ARG A 73 -2.93 -6.30 -2.78
C ARG A 73 -1.88 -5.21 -2.97
N LEU A 74 -0.65 -5.45 -2.52
CA LEU A 74 0.45 -4.52 -2.74
C LEU A 74 0.84 -4.44 -4.21
N HIS A 75 0.85 -5.54 -4.95
CA HIS A 75 1.08 -5.52 -6.41
C HIS A 75 0.04 -4.66 -7.13
N GLU A 76 -1.24 -4.86 -6.83
CA GLU A 76 -2.32 -4.07 -7.43
C GLU A 76 -2.19 -2.59 -7.07
N THR A 77 -1.92 -2.29 -5.79
CA THR A 77 -1.77 -0.92 -5.30
C THR A 77 -0.57 -0.22 -5.95
N ILE A 78 0.62 -0.84 -5.91
CA ILE A 78 1.85 -0.28 -6.47
C ILE A 78 1.71 -0.05 -7.97
N SER A 79 1.06 -0.97 -8.69
CA SER A 79 0.82 -0.83 -10.13
C SER A 79 -0.10 0.35 -10.50
N SER A 80 -0.91 0.82 -9.56
CA SER A 80 -1.82 1.95 -9.75
C SER A 80 -1.24 3.30 -9.34
N LEU A 81 -0.09 3.30 -8.66
CA LEU A 81 0.53 4.54 -8.20
C LEU A 81 1.08 5.36 -9.38
N PRO A 82 0.89 6.69 -9.36
CA PRO A 82 1.43 7.55 -10.41
C PRO A 82 2.96 7.61 -10.34
N CYS A 83 3.60 7.75 -11.51
CA CYS A 83 5.05 7.98 -11.60
C CYS A 83 5.47 9.21 -10.78
N GLY A 84 6.62 9.12 -10.14
CA GLY A 84 7.12 10.09 -9.16
C GLY A 84 6.72 9.77 -7.73
N THR A 85 5.77 8.84 -7.51
CA THR A 85 5.52 8.27 -6.17
C THR A 85 6.68 7.36 -5.79
N LYS A 86 7.12 7.47 -4.54
CA LYS A 86 8.20 6.64 -4.00
C LYS A 86 7.63 5.57 -3.06
N VAL A 87 8.19 4.37 -3.13
CA VAL A 87 7.82 3.23 -2.28
C VAL A 87 9.06 2.61 -1.67
N GLY A 88 9.08 2.50 -0.35
CA GLY A 88 10.01 1.69 0.44
C GLY A 88 9.29 0.48 0.98
N LEU A 89 10.02 -0.58 1.27
CA LEU A 89 9.49 -1.82 1.81
C LEU A 89 10.19 -2.17 3.13
N GLY A 90 9.40 -2.55 4.12
CA GLY A 90 9.85 -3.04 5.41
C GLY A 90 9.14 -4.32 5.83
N LEU A 91 9.80 -5.08 6.68
CA LEU A 91 9.26 -6.30 7.28
C LEU A 91 9.12 -6.11 8.77
N PHE A 92 8.02 -6.60 9.32
CA PHE A 92 7.76 -6.63 10.75
C PHE A 92 7.77 -8.07 11.26
N SER A 93 8.52 -8.29 12.35
CA SER A 93 8.48 -9.52 13.14
C SER A 93 8.93 -9.21 14.57
N GLY A 94 8.31 -9.81 15.57
CA GLY A 94 8.58 -9.55 16.98
C GLY A 94 8.21 -8.16 17.41
N VAL A 95 9.20 -7.38 17.81
CA VAL A 95 9.07 -5.97 18.22
C VAL A 95 9.65 -5.00 17.20
N ASN A 96 10.37 -5.50 16.19
CA ASN A 96 11.19 -4.69 15.31
C ASN A 96 10.62 -4.63 13.90
N VAL A 97 10.92 -3.52 13.25
CA VAL A 97 10.71 -3.34 11.81
C VAL A 97 12.07 -3.14 11.15
N VAL A 98 12.30 -3.88 10.09
CA VAL A 98 13.53 -3.78 9.28
C VAL A 98 13.16 -3.20 7.92
N SER A 99 13.80 -2.11 7.52
CA SER A 99 13.68 -1.58 6.16
C SER A 99 14.54 -2.41 5.20
N LEU A 100 13.92 -2.96 4.17
CA LEU A 100 14.63 -3.63 3.08
C LEU A 100 15.31 -2.61 2.18
N TYR A 101 14.60 -1.52 1.88
CA TYR A 101 15.14 -0.36 1.16
C TYR A 101 14.30 0.89 1.47
N PHE A 102 14.94 2.05 1.34
CA PHE A 102 14.28 3.35 1.45
C PHE A 102 13.35 3.60 0.26
N PRO A 103 12.40 4.56 0.38
CA PRO A 103 11.49 4.86 -0.72
C PRO A 103 12.23 5.25 -2.01
N ILE A 104 11.99 4.47 -3.08
CA ILE A 104 12.50 4.65 -4.45
C ILE A 104 11.35 4.90 -5.41
N ASP A 105 11.60 5.57 -6.53
CA ASP A 105 10.57 5.86 -7.54
C ASP A 105 9.97 4.57 -8.11
N VAL A 106 8.63 4.52 -8.12
CA VAL A 106 7.88 3.33 -8.55
C VAL A 106 8.10 3.03 -10.02
N CYS A 107 8.03 4.04 -10.91
CA CYS A 107 8.12 3.79 -12.34
C CYS A 107 9.52 3.39 -12.78
N GLU A 108 10.55 3.99 -12.19
CA GLU A 108 11.95 3.68 -12.52
C GLU A 108 12.38 2.30 -11.99
N ASN A 109 11.79 1.86 -10.86
CA ASN A 109 12.20 0.66 -10.15
C ASN A 109 11.10 -0.40 -10.04
N PHE A 110 10.06 -0.34 -10.88
CA PHE A 110 8.87 -1.18 -10.75
C PHE A 110 9.20 -2.68 -10.67
N SER A 111 10.08 -3.16 -11.57
CA SER A 111 10.46 -4.58 -11.60
C SER A 111 11.19 -5.01 -10.34
N SER A 112 12.09 -4.17 -9.80
CA SER A 112 12.84 -4.47 -8.58
C SER A 112 11.95 -4.48 -7.34
N ILE A 113 11.01 -3.54 -7.26
CA ILE A 113 10.02 -3.48 -6.19
C ILE A 113 9.14 -4.74 -6.22
N LYS A 114 8.65 -5.10 -7.40
CA LYS A 114 7.84 -6.29 -7.61
C LYS A 114 8.60 -7.56 -7.25
N ASP A 115 9.82 -7.72 -7.74
CA ASP A 115 10.65 -8.88 -7.46
C ASP A 115 10.94 -9.03 -5.95
N THR A 116 11.27 -7.92 -5.28
CA THR A 116 11.47 -7.94 -3.82
C THR A 116 10.19 -8.39 -3.10
N LEU A 117 9.04 -7.85 -3.50
CA LEU A 117 7.76 -8.21 -2.89
C LEU A 117 7.40 -9.69 -3.12
N ASP A 118 7.68 -10.23 -4.31
CA ASP A 118 7.45 -11.64 -4.63
C ASP A 118 8.28 -12.57 -3.73
N HIS A 119 9.49 -12.14 -3.34
CA HIS A 119 10.39 -12.90 -2.47
C HIS A 119 10.15 -12.71 -0.96
N VAL A 120 9.21 -11.82 -0.56
CA VAL A 120 8.81 -11.75 0.85
C VAL A 120 8.17 -13.06 1.29
N ASP A 121 8.75 -13.66 2.32
CA ASP A 121 8.34 -14.98 2.83
C ASP A 121 8.38 -15.00 4.35
N TRP A 122 7.51 -15.78 5.00
CA TRP A 122 7.43 -15.91 6.44
C TRP A 122 8.74 -16.42 7.08
N ARG A 123 9.58 -17.14 6.30
CA ARG A 123 10.90 -17.62 6.76
C ARG A 123 11.91 -16.50 7.00
N SER A 124 11.63 -15.30 6.50
CA SER A 124 12.43 -14.11 6.81
C SER A 124 12.17 -13.58 8.22
N ALA A 125 11.18 -14.12 8.93
CA ALA A 125 10.89 -13.74 10.31
C ALA A 125 12.02 -14.22 11.26
N TRP A 126 12.59 -13.28 12.01
CA TRP A 126 13.69 -13.54 12.95
C TRP A 126 13.21 -13.95 14.36
N THR A 127 11.92 -13.83 14.62
CA THR A 127 11.28 -14.29 15.85
C THR A 127 9.85 -14.70 15.58
N ALA A 128 9.32 -15.51 16.46
CA ALA A 128 7.95 -16.02 16.35
C ALA A 128 6.93 -15.16 17.10
N ASP A 129 7.37 -14.16 17.86
CA ASP A 129 6.50 -13.25 18.59
C ASP A 129 5.88 -12.22 17.62
N SER A 130 4.73 -11.67 17.99
CA SER A 130 4.08 -10.56 17.31
C SER A 130 3.74 -9.49 18.34
N ARG A 131 4.45 -8.37 18.31
CA ARG A 131 4.29 -7.25 19.23
C ARG A 131 3.97 -6.01 18.41
N VAL A 132 2.79 -6.03 17.80
CA VAL A 132 2.34 -4.99 16.84
C VAL A 132 2.39 -3.61 17.50
N ARG A 133 1.96 -3.50 18.74
CA ARG A 133 1.97 -2.24 19.48
C ARG A 133 3.38 -1.69 19.68
N GLU A 134 4.35 -2.54 20.02
CA GLU A 134 5.74 -2.11 20.18
C GLU A 134 6.40 -1.78 18.85
N SER A 135 6.02 -2.46 17.77
CA SER A 135 6.55 -2.21 16.44
C SER A 135 6.19 -0.82 15.89
N MET A 136 5.14 -0.18 16.39
CA MET A 136 4.83 1.21 16.02
C MET A 136 5.99 2.13 16.42
N LEU A 137 6.56 1.96 17.62
CA LEU A 137 7.73 2.72 18.06
C LEU A 137 8.97 2.39 17.24
N ALA A 138 9.20 1.11 16.93
CA ALA A 138 10.30 0.69 16.07
C ALA A 138 10.16 1.27 14.65
N THR A 139 8.94 1.31 14.11
CA THR A 139 8.65 1.94 12.81
C THR A 139 9.04 3.42 12.80
N ALA A 140 8.68 4.16 13.87
CA ALA A 140 9.06 5.57 13.98
C ALA A 140 10.58 5.75 14.02
N GLN A 141 11.30 4.87 14.73
CA GLN A 141 12.77 4.90 14.77
C GLN A 141 13.39 4.63 13.39
N VAL A 142 12.83 3.68 12.62
CA VAL A 142 13.27 3.41 11.24
C VAL A 142 13.07 4.63 10.36
N LEU A 143 11.91 5.29 10.44
CA LEU A 143 11.62 6.49 9.64
C LEU A 143 12.57 7.65 9.93
N ASN A 144 13.06 7.80 11.17
CA ASN A 144 14.02 8.85 11.53
C ASN A 144 15.35 8.73 10.78
N ASN A 145 15.66 7.54 10.25
CA ASN A 145 16.86 7.31 9.45
C ASN A 145 16.64 7.48 7.94
N PHE A 146 15.41 7.79 7.50
CA PHE A 146 15.10 7.97 6.09
C PHE A 146 15.65 9.32 5.60
N PRO A 147 16.20 9.36 4.37
CA PRO A 147 16.69 10.61 3.77
C PRO A 147 15.56 11.60 3.46
N GLU A 148 14.34 11.10 3.28
CA GLU A 148 13.15 11.89 2.99
C GLU A 148 11.96 11.39 3.83
N PRO A 149 11.03 12.27 4.22
CA PRO A 149 9.82 11.86 4.93
C PRO A 149 9.00 10.85 4.12
N ALA A 150 8.49 9.83 4.79
CA ALA A 150 7.60 8.84 4.19
C ALA A 150 6.37 8.59 5.07
N GLN A 151 5.26 8.27 4.44
CA GLN A 151 4.01 7.88 5.10
C GLN A 151 3.99 6.37 5.29
N VAL A 152 3.66 5.92 6.48
CA VAL A 152 3.60 4.49 6.79
C VAL A 152 2.28 3.90 6.33
N VAL A 153 2.35 2.72 5.70
CA VAL A 153 1.21 1.84 5.47
C VAL A 153 1.58 0.47 6.06
N PHE A 154 0.96 0.13 7.19
CA PHE A 154 1.32 -1.03 7.99
C PHE A 154 0.27 -2.14 7.84
N PHE A 155 0.66 -3.28 7.27
CA PHE A 155 -0.19 -4.44 7.02
C PHE A 155 0.01 -5.49 8.08
N SER A 156 -1.04 -5.80 8.85
CA SER A 156 -1.00 -6.82 9.91
C SER A 156 -2.41 -7.31 10.21
N ASP A 157 -2.53 -8.45 10.88
CA ASP A 157 -3.78 -8.91 11.48
C ASP A 157 -4.02 -8.31 12.88
N GLY A 158 -3.04 -7.57 13.40
CA GLY A 158 -3.11 -6.91 14.71
C GLY A 158 -3.13 -7.88 15.88
N GLU A 159 -2.80 -9.15 15.68
CA GLU A 159 -2.74 -10.14 16.76
C GLU A 159 -1.44 -9.97 17.56
N GLU A 160 -1.60 -9.86 18.88
CA GLU A 160 -0.48 -9.74 19.81
C GLU A 160 -0.14 -11.12 20.38
N ALA A 161 1.11 -11.52 20.21
CA ALA A 161 1.67 -12.74 20.80
C ALA A 161 3.03 -12.42 21.47
N PRO A 162 3.09 -12.37 22.81
CA PRO A 162 2.06 -12.69 23.81
C PRO A 162 0.90 -11.69 23.86
N LYS A 163 -0.27 -12.16 24.31
CA LYS A 163 -1.46 -11.31 24.46
C LYS A 163 -1.20 -10.15 25.43
N LEU A 164 -1.81 -9.00 25.09
CA LEU A 164 -1.68 -7.80 25.92
C LEU A 164 -2.34 -7.98 27.28
N HIS A 165 -1.68 -7.47 28.30
CA HIS A 165 -2.18 -7.29 29.66
C HIS A 165 -1.58 -6.02 30.26
N SER A 166 -2.06 -5.58 31.42
CA SER A 166 -1.69 -4.28 32.02
C SER A 166 -0.19 -4.07 32.21
N PHE A 167 0.61 -5.15 32.33
CA PHE A 167 2.05 -5.05 32.54
C PHE A 167 2.90 -5.10 31.27
N ASN A 168 2.35 -5.54 30.14
CA ASN A 168 3.06 -5.62 28.86
C ASN A 168 2.48 -4.72 27.79
N THR A 169 1.47 -3.92 28.09
CA THR A 169 0.89 -2.95 27.17
C THR A 169 1.78 -1.72 27.10
N ARG A 170 2.44 -1.51 25.94
CA ARG A 170 3.29 -0.35 25.71
C ARG A 170 2.43 0.89 25.49
N ASP A 171 2.78 1.99 26.16
CA ASP A 171 2.19 3.30 25.92
C ASP A 171 2.66 3.88 24.58
N LEU A 172 1.73 4.29 23.72
CA LEU A 172 1.98 4.91 22.42
C LEU A 172 1.73 6.43 22.42
N SER A 173 1.45 7.01 23.57
CA SER A 173 1.18 8.46 23.68
C SER A 173 2.32 9.35 23.17
N THR A 174 3.54 8.81 23.15
CA THR A 174 4.73 9.49 22.60
C THR A 174 4.76 9.54 21.06
N LEU A 175 3.93 8.73 20.39
CA LEU A 175 3.79 8.72 18.93
C LEU A 175 2.71 9.68 18.40
N GLN A 176 2.33 10.67 19.17
CA GLN A 176 1.39 11.69 18.71
C GLN A 176 2.01 12.43 17.52
N GLY A 177 1.27 12.49 16.41
CA GLY A 177 1.75 13.07 15.14
C GLY A 177 1.93 12.05 14.01
N ALA A 178 1.66 10.76 14.24
CA ALA A 178 1.57 9.75 13.19
C ALA A 178 0.33 9.93 12.29
N GLY A 179 -0.16 11.15 12.11
CA GLY A 179 -1.37 11.47 11.34
C GLY A 179 -1.29 11.15 9.86
N GLY A 180 -0.08 10.81 9.38
CA GLY A 180 0.13 10.30 8.03
C GLY A 180 0.24 8.78 7.95
N TRP A 181 0.03 8.05 9.05
CA TRP A 181 0.12 6.60 9.04
C TRP A 181 -1.23 5.96 8.73
N LEU A 182 -1.18 4.81 8.06
CA LEU A 182 -2.34 3.98 7.73
C LEU A 182 -2.10 2.56 8.24
N LEU A 183 -2.95 2.09 9.14
CA LEU A 183 -2.96 0.70 9.57
C LEU A 183 -3.96 -0.08 8.71
N VAL A 184 -3.51 -1.19 8.14
CA VAL A 184 -4.30 -2.03 7.23
C VAL A 184 -4.53 -3.39 7.87
N GLY A 185 -5.80 -3.68 8.20
CA GLY A 185 -6.19 -4.95 8.81
C GLY A 185 -6.33 -6.07 7.77
N ILE A 186 -5.56 -7.15 7.93
CA ILE A 186 -5.56 -8.32 7.06
C ILE A 186 -6.06 -9.56 7.81
N GLY A 187 -6.97 -10.30 7.23
CA GLY A 187 -7.52 -11.52 7.81
C GLY A 187 -9.03 -11.47 8.04
N SER A 188 -9.61 -12.63 8.33
CA SER A 188 -11.03 -12.75 8.64
C SER A 188 -11.32 -12.54 10.13
N MET A 189 -12.53 -12.09 10.44
CA MET A 189 -13.02 -11.98 11.82
C MET A 189 -13.32 -13.34 12.45
N GLN A 190 -13.57 -14.35 11.63
CA GLN A 190 -13.78 -15.73 12.09
C GLN A 190 -12.45 -16.39 12.46
N GLY A 191 -11.40 -16.05 11.70
CA GLY A 191 -10.07 -16.63 11.85
C GLY A 191 -9.98 -18.06 11.33
N ALA A 192 -8.75 -18.58 11.36
CA ALA A 192 -8.47 -19.96 11.03
C ALA A 192 -7.21 -20.44 11.77
N PRO A 193 -6.96 -21.78 11.80
CA PRO A 193 -5.79 -22.33 12.47
C PRO A 193 -4.49 -21.86 11.83
N ILE A 194 -3.46 -21.56 12.65
CA ILE A 194 -2.14 -21.19 12.15
C ILE A 194 -1.42 -22.45 11.66
N PRO A 195 -1.09 -22.55 10.36
CA PRO A 195 -0.34 -23.69 9.85
C PRO A 195 1.12 -23.64 10.31
N LYS A 196 1.71 -24.79 10.49
CA LYS A 196 3.13 -24.97 10.80
C LYS A 196 3.81 -25.64 9.62
N PHE A 197 4.83 -24.99 9.09
CA PHE A 197 5.57 -25.47 7.93
C PHE A 197 6.98 -25.89 8.29
N THR A 198 7.56 -26.76 7.45
CA THR A 198 9.01 -27.01 7.40
C THR A 198 9.73 -25.84 6.73
N ASP A 199 11.06 -25.81 6.82
CA ASP A 199 11.92 -24.86 6.08
C ASP A 199 11.73 -24.95 4.55
N LYS A 200 11.18 -26.08 4.06
CA LYS A 200 10.85 -26.31 2.65
C LYS A 200 9.40 -25.97 2.28
N ASN A 201 8.68 -25.22 3.13
CA ASN A 201 7.26 -24.88 2.94
C ASN A 201 6.31 -26.09 2.88
N GLN A 202 6.66 -27.22 3.46
CA GLN A 202 5.78 -28.38 3.57
C GLN A 202 4.96 -28.28 4.86
N LEU A 203 3.65 -28.47 4.76
CA LEU A 203 2.77 -28.44 5.92
C LEU A 203 3.07 -29.63 6.85
N LEU A 204 3.47 -29.34 8.10
CA LEU A 204 3.65 -30.30 9.16
C LEU A 204 2.35 -30.57 9.94
N GLY A 205 1.52 -29.55 10.07
CA GLY A 205 0.31 -29.54 10.86
C GLY A 205 -0.07 -28.13 11.27
N TYR A 206 -0.60 -27.97 12.48
CA TYR A 206 -1.02 -26.68 13.00
C TYR A 206 -0.41 -26.43 14.37
N TRP A 207 -0.21 -25.18 14.72
CA TRP A 207 0.25 -24.78 16.03
C TRP A 207 -0.79 -25.10 17.09
N SER A 208 -0.35 -25.66 18.23
CA SER A 208 -1.23 -25.94 19.37
C SER A 208 -1.50 -24.67 20.19
N HIS A 209 -2.60 -24.67 20.96
CA HIS A 209 -2.88 -23.62 21.94
C HIS A 209 -1.76 -23.49 22.97
N GLU A 210 -1.21 -24.61 23.43
CA GLU A 210 -0.14 -24.61 24.42
C GLU A 210 1.13 -23.95 23.89
N SER A 211 1.54 -24.29 22.65
CA SER A 211 2.70 -23.68 21.99
C SER A 211 2.58 -22.18 21.81
N MET A 212 1.38 -21.68 21.51
CA MET A 212 1.15 -20.24 21.34
C MET A 212 0.97 -19.50 22.67
N GLN A 213 0.44 -20.15 23.71
CA GLN A 213 0.27 -19.55 25.04
C GLN A 213 1.58 -19.43 25.80
N LEU A 214 2.49 -20.39 25.67
CA LEU A 214 3.82 -20.35 26.28
C LEU A 214 4.69 -19.22 25.68
N ALA A 215 4.40 -18.79 24.48
CA ALA A 215 4.96 -17.55 23.92
C ALA A 215 4.44 -16.29 24.66
N THR A 216 3.43 -16.42 25.52
CA THR A 216 2.73 -15.30 26.16
C THR A 216 3.29 -14.88 27.51
N GLY A 217 4.58 -15.05 27.79
CA GLY A 217 5.26 -14.32 28.88
C GLY A 217 4.74 -14.49 30.31
N ALA A 218 3.96 -15.53 30.58
CA ALA A 218 3.47 -15.83 31.93
C ALA A 218 4.49 -16.62 32.80
N ALA A 219 5.68 -16.89 32.26
CA ALA A 219 6.74 -17.51 33.04
C ALA A 219 7.45 -16.45 33.89
N PRO A 220 7.63 -16.68 35.19
CA PRO A 220 8.44 -15.81 36.03
C PRO A 220 9.85 -15.70 35.44
N ILE A 221 10.40 -14.49 35.48
CA ILE A 221 11.70 -14.08 34.91
C ILE A 221 12.86 -15.03 35.29
N ALA A 222 12.75 -15.76 36.41
CA ALA A 222 13.74 -16.75 36.84
C ALA A 222 13.82 -18.03 35.99
N ALA A 223 12.81 -18.32 35.15
CA ALA A 223 12.79 -19.49 34.28
C ALA A 223 13.11 -19.18 32.81
N ALA A 224 13.37 -17.91 32.48
CA ALA A 224 13.60 -17.44 31.09
C ALA A 224 14.82 -18.07 30.42
N GLY A 225 15.72 -18.71 31.13
CA GLY A 225 16.87 -19.44 30.58
C GLY A 225 16.58 -20.89 30.17
N LEU A 226 15.42 -21.45 30.52
CA LEU A 226 15.10 -22.88 30.37
C LEU A 226 13.80 -23.16 29.59
N LEU A 227 13.01 -22.14 29.26
CA LEU A 227 11.79 -22.32 28.52
C LEU A 227 12.09 -22.20 27.01
N THR A 228 12.63 -23.26 26.47
CA THR A 228 12.50 -23.53 25.03
C THR A 228 11.00 -23.52 24.74
N ARG A 229 10.57 -22.64 23.85
CA ARG A 229 9.19 -22.63 23.30
C ARG A 229 8.82 -24.07 22.94
N LYS A 230 7.77 -24.60 23.54
CA LYS A 230 7.26 -25.89 23.11
C LYS A 230 6.87 -25.77 21.65
N ASN A 231 7.47 -26.61 20.84
CA ASN A 231 7.30 -26.61 19.39
C ASN A 231 6.31 -27.72 18.97
N ASP A 232 5.24 -27.88 19.75
CA ASP A 232 4.32 -29.00 19.63
C ASP A 232 3.25 -28.69 18.56
N LEU A 233 2.94 -29.72 17.78
CA LEU A 233 1.80 -29.72 16.87
C LEU A 233 0.52 -29.92 17.67
N ALA A 234 -0.58 -29.36 17.18
CA ALA A 234 -1.91 -29.66 17.67
C ALA A 234 -2.25 -31.14 17.38
N GLU A 235 -2.59 -31.92 18.42
CA GLU A 235 -2.93 -33.33 18.30
C GLU A 235 -4.27 -33.54 17.58
N ASN A 236 -5.21 -32.62 17.79
CA ASN A 236 -6.54 -32.68 17.20
C ASN A 236 -7.03 -31.27 16.79
N ALA A 237 -8.20 -31.22 16.16
CA ALA A 237 -8.76 -29.97 15.64
C ALA A 237 -9.07 -28.95 16.74
N ASN A 238 -9.46 -29.40 17.93
CA ASN A 238 -9.82 -28.50 19.05
C ASN A 238 -8.61 -27.90 19.74
N ASP A 239 -7.43 -28.50 19.56
CA ASP A 239 -6.18 -28.01 20.12
C ASP A 239 -5.48 -26.98 19.22
N ARG A 240 -5.98 -26.77 18.00
CA ARG A 240 -5.40 -25.80 17.06
C ARG A 240 -5.59 -24.37 17.52
N TYR A 241 -4.52 -23.61 17.54
CA TYR A 241 -4.60 -22.18 17.81
C TYR A 241 -5.21 -21.46 16.60
N VAL A 242 -6.31 -20.74 16.82
CA VAL A 242 -7.03 -19.96 15.81
C VAL A 242 -6.65 -18.49 15.91
N ALA A 243 -5.96 -17.98 14.90
CA ALA A 243 -5.67 -16.55 14.78
C ALA A 243 -6.81 -15.82 14.03
N LYS A 244 -7.12 -14.60 14.49
CA LYS A 244 -8.19 -13.75 13.94
C LYS A 244 -7.67 -12.37 13.65
N LEU A 245 -8.32 -11.65 12.74
CA LEU A 245 -8.08 -10.22 12.63
C LEU A 245 -8.52 -9.51 13.93
N SER A 246 -7.57 -8.91 14.61
CA SER A 246 -7.79 -8.11 15.82
C SER A 246 -8.16 -6.67 15.47
N GLU A 247 -9.27 -6.50 14.72
CA GLU A 247 -9.70 -5.21 14.16
C GLU A 247 -9.86 -4.12 15.23
N ALA A 248 -10.51 -4.45 16.35
CA ALA A 248 -10.70 -3.51 17.46
C ALA A 248 -9.38 -3.03 18.06
N SER A 249 -8.38 -3.91 18.16
CA SER A 249 -7.03 -3.57 18.64
C SER A 249 -6.35 -2.60 17.67
N MET A 250 -6.39 -2.88 16.37
CA MET A 250 -5.79 -2.02 15.34
C MET A 250 -6.47 -0.65 15.28
N GLN A 251 -7.80 -0.60 15.35
CA GLN A 251 -8.54 0.67 15.40
C GLN A 251 -8.19 1.48 16.65
N THR A 252 -8.04 0.81 17.80
CA THR A 252 -7.64 1.46 19.05
C THR A 252 -6.23 2.04 18.94
N MET A 253 -5.27 1.26 18.43
CA MET A 253 -3.90 1.74 18.18
C MET A 253 -3.87 2.91 17.19
N ALA A 254 -4.59 2.80 16.09
CA ALA A 254 -4.69 3.88 15.10
C ALA A 254 -5.20 5.17 15.74
N LYS A 255 -6.28 5.08 16.52
CA LYS A 255 -6.85 6.22 17.24
C LYS A 255 -5.88 6.82 18.26
N GLU A 256 -5.14 5.99 18.99
CA GLU A 256 -4.18 6.41 20.01
C GLU A 256 -3.01 7.21 19.41
N ILE A 257 -2.49 6.80 18.25
CA ILE A 257 -1.38 7.48 17.56
C ILE A 257 -1.83 8.54 16.55
N GLY A 258 -3.15 8.71 16.35
CA GLY A 258 -3.70 9.65 15.37
C GLY A 258 -3.63 9.16 13.93
N ALA A 259 -3.38 7.86 13.70
CA ALA A 259 -3.34 7.23 12.38
C ALA A 259 -4.75 6.89 11.86
N SER A 260 -4.83 6.57 10.57
CA SER A 260 -6.03 6.01 9.94
C SER A 260 -6.03 4.49 9.98
N TYR A 261 -7.20 3.89 9.94
CA TYR A 261 -7.37 2.44 9.80
C TYR A 261 -8.25 2.10 8.61
N VAL A 262 -7.91 1.03 7.90
CA VAL A 262 -8.73 0.46 6.82
C VAL A 262 -8.61 -1.06 6.80
N ARG A 263 -9.66 -1.75 6.38
CA ARG A 263 -9.58 -3.18 6.07
C ARG A 263 -8.93 -3.38 4.70
N GLY A 264 -8.01 -4.34 4.59
CA GLY A 264 -7.31 -4.64 3.35
C GLY A 264 -8.10 -5.50 2.36
N ASP A 265 -9.36 -5.82 2.64
CA ASP A 265 -10.23 -6.62 1.76
C ASP A 265 -10.71 -5.85 0.52
N SER A 266 -10.72 -4.52 0.55
CA SER A 266 -11.09 -3.65 -0.57
C SER A 266 -9.89 -2.87 -1.09
N LEU A 267 -9.49 -3.13 -2.35
CA LEU A 267 -8.43 -2.37 -3.03
C LEU A 267 -8.77 -0.88 -3.12
N GLN A 268 -10.00 -0.56 -3.49
CA GLN A 268 -10.43 0.83 -3.62
C GLN A 268 -10.40 1.59 -2.28
N ALA A 269 -10.80 0.94 -1.19
CA ALA A 269 -10.73 1.53 0.14
C ALA A 269 -9.27 1.80 0.56
N LEU A 270 -8.37 0.86 0.29
CA LEU A 270 -6.93 1.00 0.55
C LEU A 270 -6.34 2.17 -0.24
N GLN A 271 -6.56 2.21 -1.56
CA GLN A 271 -6.06 3.28 -2.42
C GLN A 271 -6.59 4.65 -1.99
N THR A 272 -7.89 4.76 -1.73
CA THR A 272 -8.51 6.00 -1.24
C THR A 272 -7.94 6.44 0.12
N ALA A 273 -7.63 5.50 1.00
CA ALA A 273 -7.02 5.82 2.30
C ALA A 273 -5.57 6.30 2.13
N MET A 274 -4.80 5.67 1.23
CA MET A 274 -3.42 6.10 0.91
C MET A 274 -3.39 7.50 0.26
N GLU A 275 -4.29 7.80 -0.65
CA GLU A 275 -4.41 9.12 -1.30
C GLU A 275 -4.74 10.26 -0.32
N LYS A 276 -5.42 9.94 0.78
CA LYS A 276 -5.75 10.90 1.84
C LYS A 276 -4.56 11.20 2.78
N GLN A 277 -3.51 10.39 2.74
CA GLN A 277 -2.30 10.65 3.52
C GLN A 277 -1.63 11.94 3.03
N ALA A 278 -0.94 12.62 3.93
CA ALA A 278 -0.24 13.84 3.57
C ALA A 278 0.86 13.56 2.54
N PRO A 279 1.02 14.41 1.50
CA PRO A 279 2.15 14.26 0.59
C PRO A 279 3.47 14.47 1.32
N ALA A 280 4.50 13.74 0.95
CA ALA A 280 5.83 13.88 1.53
C ALA A 280 6.42 15.28 1.25
N ARG A 281 6.19 15.77 0.04
CA ARG A 281 6.58 17.12 -0.40
C ARG A 281 5.74 17.61 -1.58
N SER A 282 5.79 18.90 -1.85
CA SER A 282 5.21 19.49 -3.07
C SER A 282 6.32 20.12 -3.89
N GLU A 283 6.40 19.72 -5.16
CA GLU A 283 7.41 20.21 -6.11
C GLU A 283 6.76 20.88 -7.33
N TRP A 284 7.50 21.78 -7.94
CA TRP A 284 7.16 22.28 -9.25
C TRP A 284 7.71 21.30 -10.30
N ALA A 285 6.81 20.59 -10.97
CA ALA A 285 7.18 19.63 -12.01
C ALA A 285 6.72 20.15 -13.39
N PRO A 286 7.51 19.92 -14.46
CA PRO A 286 7.09 20.29 -15.79
C PRO A 286 5.90 19.41 -16.23
N PHE A 287 4.79 20.05 -16.55
CA PHE A 287 3.65 19.39 -17.17
C PHE A 287 3.71 19.60 -18.69
N ASN A 288 3.90 18.52 -19.44
CA ASN A 288 3.98 18.56 -20.89
C ASN A 288 2.61 18.78 -21.53
N LEU A 289 2.48 19.86 -22.29
CA LEU A 289 1.23 20.23 -22.97
C LEU A 289 1.01 19.49 -24.30
N ASN A 290 1.96 18.68 -24.77
CA ASN A 290 1.91 17.98 -26.05
C ASN A 290 0.61 17.16 -26.22
N SER A 291 0.22 16.38 -25.21
CA SER A 291 -1.00 15.57 -25.26
C SER A 291 -2.27 16.44 -25.34
N VAL A 292 -2.31 17.55 -24.63
CA VAL A 292 -3.44 18.48 -24.62
C VAL A 292 -3.57 19.18 -25.99
N LEU A 293 -2.44 19.64 -26.54
CA LEU A 293 -2.38 20.29 -27.86
C LEU A 293 -2.76 19.33 -28.97
N ALA A 294 -2.27 18.08 -28.93
CA ALA A 294 -2.62 17.04 -29.90
C ALA A 294 -4.11 16.67 -29.82
N LEU A 295 -4.66 16.55 -28.63
CA LEU A 295 -6.09 16.29 -28.44
C LEU A 295 -6.95 17.44 -28.95
N ALA A 296 -6.57 18.69 -28.71
CA ALA A 296 -7.26 19.87 -29.21
C ALA A 296 -7.24 19.92 -30.76
N ALA A 297 -6.09 19.62 -31.38
CA ALA A 297 -5.98 19.52 -32.85
C ALA A 297 -6.88 18.40 -33.38
N GLY A 298 -6.89 17.23 -32.76
CA GLY A 298 -7.74 16.10 -33.12
C GLY A 298 -9.24 16.45 -33.06
N LEU A 299 -9.68 17.14 -31.99
CA LEU A 299 -11.06 17.59 -31.85
C LEU A 299 -11.48 18.57 -32.95
N ILE A 300 -10.57 19.48 -33.37
CA ILE A 300 -10.80 20.39 -34.49
C ILE A 300 -10.98 19.60 -35.80
N LEU A 301 -10.11 18.62 -36.08
CA LEU A 301 -10.19 17.77 -37.28
C LEU A 301 -11.46 16.93 -37.28
N ILE A 302 -11.80 16.30 -36.14
CA ILE A 302 -13.06 15.55 -36.01
C ILE A 302 -14.26 16.47 -36.29
N GLY A 303 -14.27 17.67 -35.71
CA GLY A 303 -15.34 18.65 -35.93
C GLY A 303 -15.49 19.13 -37.38
N LEU A 304 -14.39 19.11 -38.15
CA LEU A 304 -14.41 19.45 -39.58
C LEU A 304 -14.96 18.33 -40.46
N TYR A 305 -14.59 17.09 -40.19
CA TYR A 305 -14.86 15.94 -41.07
C TYR A 305 -16.06 15.09 -40.63
N LEU A 306 -16.62 15.26 -39.42
CA LEU A 306 -17.81 14.52 -38.99
C LEU A 306 -19.07 15.11 -39.67
N PRO A 307 -19.73 14.38 -40.56
CA PRO A 307 -20.88 14.89 -41.33
C PRO A 307 -22.09 15.22 -40.43
N TRP A 308 -22.19 14.58 -39.28
CA TRP A 308 -23.28 14.78 -38.31
C TRP A 308 -23.28 16.19 -37.70
N LEU A 309 -22.16 16.79 -37.46
CA LEU A 309 -22.06 18.17 -36.98
C LEU A 309 -22.46 19.20 -38.05
N ARG A 310 -22.48 18.83 -39.35
CA ARG A 310 -23.01 19.66 -40.44
C ARG A 310 -24.54 19.64 -40.47
N LEU A 311 -25.20 18.54 -40.10
CA LEU A 311 -26.66 18.41 -40.05
C LEU A 311 -27.32 19.27 -38.95
N ILE A 312 -26.66 19.44 -37.79
CA ILE A 312 -27.17 20.28 -36.68
C ILE A 312 -27.07 21.79 -37.03
N ARG A 313 -26.26 22.19 -38.01
CA ARG A 313 -26.09 23.58 -38.47
C ARG A 313 -26.93 23.98 -39.68
N GLY A 314 -27.62 23.04 -40.29
CA GLY A 314 -28.54 23.28 -41.40
C GLY A 314 -29.97 23.69 -40.96
N PHE A 315 -30.24 23.76 -39.68
CA PHE A 315 -31.51 24.19 -39.10
C PHE A 315 -31.42 25.61 -38.47
N LYS A 316 -30.92 26.57 -39.25
CA LYS A 316 -31.15 28.01 -39.02
C LYS A 316 -31.37 28.73 -40.31
#